data_b3517d591e37ec58c75ad6451d1a6e33
#
_entry.id   b3517d591e37ec58c75ad6451d1a6e33
#
_cell.length_a   1.000
_cell.length_b   1.000
_cell.length_c   1.000
_cell.angle_alpha   90.00
_cell.angle_beta   90.00
_cell.angle_gamma   90.00
#
_symmetry.space_group_name_H-M   'P 1'
#
loop_
_entity.id
_entity.type
_entity.pdbx_description
1 polymer ?
#
loop_
_entity_poly.entity_id
_entity_poly.type
_entity_poly.pdbx_seq_one_letter_code
_entity_poly.pdbx_strand_id
1 'polypeptide(L)'
;MELLNPLSQTDFPGRTVAYTASAGNTSDWNPGPEGVVIWSTTPCYVEVGPGAVATSASTPIPAYTPIPFYVIMGTGAPFRVSAIRIADDGVVYCKPINKQ
;
A
#
# COMPACT_ATOMS: atom_id res chain seq x y z
N MET A 1 -10.38 1.12 19.98
CA MET A 1 -9.47 1.57 18.91
C MET A 1 -8.13 0.87 19.05
N GLU A 2 -7.65 0.30 17.97
CA GLU A 2 -6.32 -0.30 17.96
C GLU A 2 -5.27 0.74 17.66
N LEU A 3 -4.14 0.68 18.36
CA LEU A 3 -2.99 1.49 18.04
C LEU A 3 -2.16 0.79 16.98
N LEU A 4 -1.67 1.54 16.01
CA LEU A 4 -0.80 1.01 14.98
C LEU A 4 0.65 1.15 15.43
N ASN A 5 1.44 0.14 15.12
CA ASN A 5 2.86 0.12 15.43
C ASN A 5 3.65 0.25 14.14
N PRO A 6 4.15 1.46 13.81
CA PRO A 6 4.96 1.62 12.62
C PRO A 6 6.27 0.86 12.78
N LEU A 7 6.62 0.13 11.73
CA LEU A 7 7.83 -0.67 11.74
C LEU A 7 9.06 0.18 11.43
N SER A 8 10.24 -0.37 11.72
CA SER A 8 11.51 0.30 11.55
C SER A 8 11.67 0.87 10.14
N GLN A 9 12.07 2.12 10.03
CA GLN A 9 12.33 2.73 8.72
C GLN A 9 13.57 2.15 8.03
N THR A 10 14.42 1.42 8.76
CA THR A 10 15.60 0.78 8.19
C THR A 10 15.20 -0.46 7.39
N ASP A 11 14.34 -1.31 7.96
CA ASP A 11 13.93 -2.56 7.34
C ASP A 11 12.64 -2.41 6.54
N PHE A 12 11.74 -1.54 7.00
CA PHE A 12 10.42 -1.34 6.39
C PHE A 12 10.15 0.16 6.19
N PRO A 13 10.90 0.81 5.29
CA PRO A 13 10.72 2.25 5.09
C PRO A 13 9.36 2.55 4.47
N GLY A 14 8.83 3.73 4.81
CA GLY A 14 7.70 4.27 4.08
C GLY A 14 8.08 4.50 2.62
N ARG A 15 7.15 4.23 1.71
CA ARG A 15 7.39 4.40 0.28
C ARG A 15 6.26 5.17 -0.35
N THR A 16 6.58 5.82 -1.45
CA THR A 16 5.59 6.55 -2.24
C THR A 16 5.58 6.01 -3.65
N VAL A 17 4.44 6.12 -4.31
CA VAL A 17 4.33 5.75 -5.71
C VAL A 17 3.44 6.76 -6.41
N ALA A 18 3.91 7.27 -7.53
CA ALA A 18 3.10 8.09 -8.42
C ALA A 18 2.31 7.16 -9.33
N TYR A 19 1.03 7.45 -9.51
CA TYR A 19 0.17 6.65 -10.40
C TYR A 19 -0.48 7.56 -11.44
N THR A 20 -0.76 6.96 -12.57
CA THR A 20 -1.44 7.61 -13.69
C THR A 20 -2.52 6.66 -14.20
N ALA A 21 -2.88 6.75 -15.47
CA ALA A 21 -3.75 5.76 -16.10
C ALA A 21 -3.10 4.37 -16.14
N SER A 22 -1.78 4.29 -15.91
CA SER A 22 -1.06 3.03 -15.77
C SER A 22 -0.74 2.80 -14.29
N ALA A 23 -0.78 1.55 -13.85
CA ALA A 23 -0.48 1.22 -12.45
C ALA A 23 0.96 1.54 -12.11
N GLY A 24 1.17 2.19 -10.95
CA GLY A 24 2.48 2.38 -10.35
C GLY A 24 2.65 1.39 -9.21
N ASN A 25 3.88 0.94 -8.96
CA ASN A 25 4.18 -0.04 -7.94
C ASN A 25 5.29 0.45 -7.03
N THR A 26 5.20 0.14 -5.73
CA THR A 26 6.33 0.34 -4.82
C THR A 26 7.39 -0.73 -5.09
N SER A 27 8.59 -0.50 -4.57
CA SER A 27 9.56 -1.58 -4.43
C SER A 27 9.05 -2.58 -3.39
N ASP A 28 9.52 -3.82 -3.46
CA ASP A 28 9.09 -4.85 -2.52
C ASP A 28 9.62 -4.59 -1.11
N TRP A 29 8.81 -4.97 -0.10
CA TRP A 29 9.27 -5.12 1.28
C TRP A 29 9.43 -6.61 1.58
N ASN A 30 10.32 -6.92 2.52
CA ASN A 30 10.48 -8.28 3.01
C ASN A 30 9.21 -8.74 3.74
N PRO A 31 8.88 -10.04 3.74
CA PRO A 31 7.73 -10.53 4.49
C PRO A 31 7.93 -10.35 6.00
N GLY A 32 6.84 -10.23 6.72
CA GLY A 32 6.85 -10.07 8.18
C GLY A 32 5.79 -9.11 8.70
N PRO A 33 5.59 -7.91 8.11
CA PRO A 33 4.55 -6.99 8.58
C PRO A 33 3.16 -7.59 8.46
N GLU A 34 2.28 -7.26 9.42
CA GLU A 34 0.88 -7.69 9.39
C GLU A 34 0.05 -6.88 8.42
N GLY A 35 0.44 -5.63 8.19
CA GLY A 35 -0.31 -4.75 7.32
C GLY A 35 0.51 -3.59 6.81
N VAL A 36 -0.15 -2.77 6.01
CA VAL A 36 0.42 -1.54 5.48
C VAL A 36 -0.66 -0.46 5.52
N VAL A 37 -0.32 0.71 6.05
CA VAL A 37 -1.22 1.86 6.00
C VAL A 37 -0.98 2.61 4.71
N ILE A 38 -2.06 2.98 4.03
CA ILE A 38 -2.00 3.61 2.71
C ILE A 38 -2.91 4.83 2.70
N TRP A 39 -2.43 5.93 2.13
CA TRP A 39 -3.28 7.07 1.79
C TRP A 39 -2.78 7.71 0.50
N SER A 40 -3.65 8.44 -0.16
CA SER A 40 -3.37 8.99 -1.48
C SER A 40 -3.78 10.45 -1.57
N THR A 41 -3.30 11.13 -2.60
CA THR A 41 -3.63 12.54 -2.85
C THR A 41 -4.87 12.68 -3.74
N THR A 42 -5.24 11.63 -4.47
CA THR A 42 -6.47 11.58 -5.27
C THR A 42 -7.11 10.21 -5.08
N PRO A 43 -8.41 10.04 -5.36
CA PRO A 43 -9.00 8.71 -5.30
C PRO A 43 -8.31 7.76 -6.28
N CYS A 44 -8.05 6.53 -5.83
CA CYS A 44 -7.37 5.54 -6.65
C CYS A 44 -7.79 4.13 -6.25
N TYR A 45 -7.44 3.16 -7.11
CA TYR A 45 -7.56 1.74 -6.77
C TYR A 45 -6.21 1.26 -6.29
N VAL A 46 -6.18 0.46 -5.22
CA VAL A 46 -4.94 -0.10 -4.67
C VAL A 46 -5.02 -1.61 -4.54
N GLU A 47 -3.86 -2.23 -4.71
CA GLU A 47 -3.68 -3.66 -4.52
C GLU A 47 -2.45 -3.88 -3.66
N VAL A 48 -2.51 -4.84 -2.72
CA VAL A 48 -1.41 -5.13 -1.79
C VAL A 48 -1.12 -6.63 -1.84
N GLY A 49 0.14 -6.99 -1.97
CA GLY A 49 0.54 -8.38 -1.94
C GLY A 49 1.76 -8.67 -2.79
N PRO A 50 2.18 -9.94 -2.86
CA PRO A 50 3.29 -10.34 -3.73
C PRO A 50 2.96 -10.10 -5.20
N GLY A 51 3.81 -9.34 -5.88
CA GLY A 51 3.63 -9.05 -7.31
C GLY A 51 2.38 -8.26 -7.64
N ALA A 52 1.83 -7.51 -6.67
CA ALA A 52 0.57 -6.79 -6.84
C ALA A 52 0.62 -5.81 -8.02
N VAL A 53 -0.45 -5.79 -8.81
CA VAL A 53 -0.66 -4.82 -9.88
C VAL A 53 -2.09 -4.33 -9.79
N ALA A 54 -2.28 -3.02 -9.57
CA ALA A 54 -3.61 -2.45 -9.42
C ALA A 54 -4.36 -2.40 -10.75
N THR A 55 -5.66 -2.67 -10.68
CA THR A 55 -6.57 -2.57 -11.82
C THR A 55 -7.86 -1.91 -11.35
N SER A 56 -8.79 -1.67 -12.26
CA SER A 56 -10.10 -1.12 -11.89
C SER A 56 -10.94 -2.10 -11.06
N ALA A 57 -10.49 -3.34 -10.91
CA ALA A 57 -11.12 -4.34 -10.04
C ALA A 57 -10.49 -4.36 -8.64
N SER A 58 -9.46 -3.56 -8.39
CA SER A 58 -8.82 -3.47 -7.09
C SER A 58 -9.64 -2.62 -6.12
N THR A 59 -9.19 -2.48 -4.88
CA THR A 59 -9.92 -1.76 -3.83
C THR A 59 -9.84 -0.25 -4.05
N PRO A 60 -10.98 0.45 -4.19
CA PRO A 60 -10.94 1.91 -4.28
C PRO A 60 -10.72 2.54 -2.91
N ILE A 61 -9.93 3.60 -2.87
CA ILE A 61 -9.74 4.38 -1.65
C ILE A 61 -9.96 5.86 -1.93
N PRO A 62 -10.51 6.61 -0.94
CA PRO A 62 -10.69 8.06 -1.09
C PRO A 62 -9.36 8.79 -0.89
N ALA A 63 -9.32 10.06 -1.32
CA ALA A 63 -8.15 10.91 -1.12
C ALA A 63 -7.98 11.28 0.36
N TYR A 64 -6.74 11.41 0.80
CA TYR A 64 -6.35 11.93 2.12
C TYR A 64 -6.97 11.18 3.30
N THR A 65 -7.25 9.89 3.14
CA THR A 65 -7.81 9.05 4.20
C THR A 65 -6.89 7.84 4.41
N PRO A 66 -6.14 7.79 5.52
CA PRO A 66 -5.29 6.63 5.79
C PRO A 66 -6.13 5.38 6.04
N ILE A 67 -5.81 4.30 5.35
CA ILE A 67 -6.53 3.03 5.46
C ILE A 67 -5.50 1.93 5.68
N PRO A 68 -5.62 1.13 6.76
CA PRO A 68 -4.76 -0.02 6.95
C PRO A 68 -5.26 -1.21 6.13
N PHE A 69 -4.34 -1.86 5.45
CA PHE A 69 -4.62 -3.08 4.68
C PHE A 69 -3.85 -4.25 5.27
N TYR A 70 -4.44 -5.42 5.22
CA TYR A 70 -3.76 -6.66 5.57
C TYR A 70 -2.73 -7.02 4.51
N VAL A 71 -1.59 -7.56 5.00
CA VAL A 71 -0.64 -8.26 4.15
C VAL A 71 -0.89 -9.75 4.36
N ILE A 72 -1.00 -10.52 3.27
CA ILE A 72 -1.24 -11.96 3.36
C ILE A 72 -0.07 -12.62 4.07
N MET A 73 -0.35 -13.23 5.24
CA MET A 73 0.63 -13.89 6.06
C MET A 73 0.87 -15.32 5.56
N GLY A 74 2.07 -15.84 5.81
CA GLY A 74 2.37 -17.25 5.55
C GLY A 74 2.84 -17.58 4.15
N THR A 75 2.89 -16.60 3.24
CA THR A 75 3.43 -16.84 1.90
C THR A 75 4.95 -16.86 1.89
N GLY A 76 5.59 -16.14 2.83
CA GLY A 76 7.04 -15.98 2.86
C GLY A 76 7.60 -15.16 1.71
N ALA A 77 6.75 -14.57 0.88
CA ALA A 77 7.16 -13.81 -0.29
C ALA A 77 7.20 -12.31 0.01
N PRO A 78 8.10 -11.55 -0.60
CA PRO A 78 8.07 -10.09 -0.53
C PRO A 78 6.74 -9.56 -1.08
N PHE A 79 6.29 -8.43 -0.53
CA PHE A 79 5.03 -7.82 -0.95
C PHE A 79 5.24 -6.37 -1.38
N ARG A 80 4.29 -5.84 -2.11
CA ARG A 80 4.34 -4.45 -2.56
C ARG A 80 2.93 -3.86 -2.62
N VAL A 81 2.87 -2.53 -2.77
CA VAL A 81 1.61 -1.82 -3.01
C VAL A 81 1.62 -1.33 -4.45
N SER A 82 0.49 -1.50 -5.12
CA SER A 82 0.27 -0.98 -6.46
C SER A 82 -0.94 -0.07 -6.44
N ALA A 83 -0.92 0.98 -7.24
CA ALA A 83 -2.04 1.92 -7.34
C ALA A 83 -2.25 2.37 -8.78
N ILE A 84 -3.51 2.62 -9.14
CA ILE A 84 -3.90 3.17 -10.43
C ILE A 84 -4.98 4.21 -10.21
N ARG A 85 -4.96 5.30 -10.98
CA ARG A 85 -5.93 6.39 -10.80
C ARG A 85 -7.36 5.96 -11.12
N ILE A 86 -8.33 6.63 -10.50
CA ILE A 86 -9.72 6.54 -10.92
C ILE A 86 -10.00 7.61 -11.99
N ALA A 87 -9.65 8.87 -11.70
CA ALA A 87 -9.88 9.97 -12.62
C ALA A 87 -8.65 10.87 -12.79
N ASP A 88 -7.94 11.14 -11.69
CA ASP A 88 -6.81 12.08 -11.68
C ASP A 88 -5.53 11.38 -11.26
N ASP A 89 -4.42 11.82 -11.85
CA ASP A 89 -3.10 11.37 -11.42
C ASP A 89 -2.82 11.81 -9.99
N GLY A 90 -2.04 11.03 -9.25
CA GLY A 90 -1.71 11.36 -7.88
C GLY A 90 -0.56 10.52 -7.36
N VAL A 91 -0.40 10.56 -6.04
CA VAL A 91 0.66 9.86 -5.33
C VAL A 91 0.04 9.11 -4.16
N VAL A 92 0.48 7.88 -3.94
CA VAL A 92 0.09 7.09 -2.77
C VAL A 92 1.29 6.97 -1.83
N TYR A 93 1.00 7.09 -0.52
CA TYR A 93 2.00 6.97 0.54
C TYR A 93 1.70 5.70 1.33
N CYS A 94 2.72 4.89 1.58
CA CYS A 94 2.56 3.57 2.20
C CYS A 94 3.59 3.37 3.31
N LYS A 95 3.19 2.73 4.41
CA LYS A 95 4.09 2.38 5.49
C LYS A 95 3.68 1.03 6.09
N PRO A 96 4.58 0.02 6.13
CA PRO A 96 4.28 -1.22 6.84
C PRO A 96 4.07 -0.99 8.33
N ILE A 97 3.10 -1.69 8.90
CA ILE A 97 2.69 -1.56 10.29
C ILE A 97 2.35 -2.92 10.88
N ASN A 98 2.37 -2.97 12.21
CA ASN A 98 1.84 -4.11 12.96
C ASN A 98 0.76 -3.64 13.92
N LYS A 99 -0.11 -4.55 14.32
CA LYS A 99 -1.04 -4.29 15.41
C LYS A 99 -0.32 -4.35 16.75
N GLN A 100 -0.87 -3.66 17.70
CA GLN A 100 -0.46 -3.74 19.10
C GLN A 100 -1.26 -4.79 19.84
#